data_7b9cd28f350c8e8d8f91cd195c5ee4e7
#
_entry.id   7b9cd28f350c8e8d8f91cd195c5ee4e7
#
_cell.length_a   1.000
_cell.length_b   1.000
_cell.length_c   1.000
_cell.angle_alpha   90.00
_cell.angle_beta   90.00
_cell.angle_gamma   90.00
#
_symmetry.space_group_name_H-M   'P 1'
#
loop_
_entity.id
_entity.type
_entity.pdbx_description
1 polymer ?
#
loop_
_entity_poly.entity_id
_entity_poly.type
_entity_poly.pdbx_seq_one_letter_code
_entity_poly.pdbx_strand_id
1 'polypeptide(L)'
;MNLLENIRANKELNELLMRECDIYFYKEEQEIEFSSNNEVYSLGCMAFAQDGTGSEYVFLEDGSIGFISSEGEVGRVAESLEDLLTFLIHVGCISDFSCKYIYKKEQLLEVYCNGYLSGVRTSYKDKNEDWDKIRGDIANKLGLSFEPDKLSRLAMAFYKSASREPIFSCKYADDEDEYICDSVLSDMVGIWELQLLGMSKEEFEHF
;
A
#
# COMPACT_ATOMS: atom_id res chain seq x y z
N MET A 1 7.88 15.95 18.59
CA MET A 1 6.78 14.97 18.44
C MET A 1 7.11 14.22 17.15
N ASN A 2 7.21 12.91 17.19
CA ASN A 2 7.44 12.14 15.98
C ASN A 2 6.17 12.07 15.12
N LEU A 3 6.27 11.61 13.88
CA LEU A 3 5.16 11.56 12.92
C LEU A 3 3.97 10.76 13.46
N LEU A 4 4.22 9.59 14.01
CA LEU A 4 3.21 8.69 14.57
C LEU A 4 2.46 9.34 15.75
N GLU A 5 3.20 9.95 16.67
CA GLU A 5 2.60 10.66 17.81
C GLU A 5 1.72 11.82 17.37
N ASN A 6 2.13 12.56 16.33
CA ASN A 6 1.33 13.66 15.78
C ASN A 6 -0.01 13.15 15.22
N ILE A 7 0.00 12.04 14.48
CA ILE A 7 -1.22 11.44 13.93
C ILE A 7 -2.13 10.94 15.05
N ARG A 8 -1.59 10.21 16.03
CA ARG A 8 -2.34 9.64 17.17
C ARG A 8 -2.98 10.71 18.05
N ALA A 9 -2.30 11.84 18.21
CA ALA A 9 -2.81 12.98 18.98
C ALA A 9 -3.88 13.79 18.23
N ASN A 10 -4.01 13.64 16.92
CA ASN A 10 -4.91 14.42 16.07
C ASN A 10 -5.96 13.53 15.41
N LYS A 11 -7.13 13.41 16.08
CA LYS A 11 -8.24 12.60 15.60
C LYS A 11 -8.71 12.99 14.18
N GLU A 12 -8.81 14.30 13.91
CA GLU A 12 -9.27 14.79 12.58
C GLU A 12 -8.28 14.39 11.48
N LEU A 13 -6.98 14.44 11.78
CA LEU A 13 -5.94 14.00 10.85
C LEU A 13 -6.03 12.49 10.60
N ASN A 14 -6.25 11.68 11.64
CA ASN A 14 -6.40 10.24 11.52
C ASN A 14 -7.66 9.87 10.68
N GLU A 15 -8.79 10.55 10.93
CA GLU A 15 -10.01 10.37 10.13
C GLU A 15 -9.82 10.81 8.66
N LEU A 16 -9.04 11.85 8.43
CA LEU A 16 -8.69 12.32 7.09
C LEU A 16 -7.81 11.29 6.35
N LEU A 17 -6.82 10.73 7.02
CA LEU A 17 -5.97 9.67 6.47
C LEU A 17 -6.77 8.42 6.15
N MET A 18 -7.74 8.02 7.00
CA MET A 18 -8.63 6.92 6.71
C MET A 18 -9.45 7.16 5.44
N ARG A 19 -10.03 8.34 5.28
CA ARG A 19 -10.88 8.66 4.14
C ARG A 19 -10.11 8.77 2.83
N GLU A 20 -8.90 9.34 2.87
CA GLU A 20 -8.13 9.70 1.68
C GLU A 20 -7.01 8.72 1.33
N CYS A 21 -6.49 8.01 2.32
CA CYS A 21 -5.30 7.17 2.20
C CYS A 21 -5.55 5.73 2.68
N ASP A 22 -6.80 5.41 3.01
CA ASP A 22 -7.21 4.09 3.47
C ASP A 22 -6.32 3.54 4.61
N ILE A 23 -5.99 4.41 5.59
CA ILE A 23 -5.20 4.03 6.76
C ILE A 23 -5.72 4.73 8.01
N TYR A 24 -6.03 3.96 9.06
CA TYR A 24 -6.48 4.44 10.36
C TYR A 24 -5.56 3.95 11.46
N PHE A 25 -4.91 4.86 12.17
CA PHE A 25 -3.92 4.56 13.19
C PHE A 25 -4.55 4.19 14.52
N TYR A 26 -4.07 3.13 15.15
CA TYR A 26 -4.41 2.76 16.52
C TYR A 26 -3.79 3.73 17.53
N LYS A 27 -4.39 3.83 18.71
CA LYS A 27 -3.84 4.64 19.80
C LYS A 27 -2.51 4.10 20.31
N GLU A 28 -2.37 2.77 20.33
CA GLU A 28 -1.19 2.04 20.76
C GLU A 28 -0.95 0.89 19.78
N GLU A 29 0.29 0.41 19.67
CA GLU A 29 0.59 -0.81 18.92
C GLU A 29 -0.10 -2.01 19.58
N GLN A 30 -0.53 -2.95 18.75
CA GLN A 30 -1.25 -4.16 19.17
C GLN A 30 -0.52 -5.39 18.64
N GLU A 31 -0.55 -6.45 19.44
CA GLU A 31 -0.20 -7.78 18.94
C GLU A 31 -1.23 -8.19 17.87
N ILE A 32 -0.76 -8.87 16.83
CA ILE A 32 -1.65 -9.41 15.81
C ILE A 32 -2.58 -10.42 16.46
N GLU A 33 -3.88 -10.23 16.34
CA GLU A 33 -4.86 -11.23 16.73
C GLU A 33 -4.80 -12.38 15.72
N PHE A 34 -4.10 -13.44 16.10
CA PHE A 34 -4.06 -14.67 15.30
C PHE A 34 -5.47 -15.26 15.18
N SER A 35 -5.81 -15.63 13.98
CA SER A 35 -6.96 -16.50 13.75
C SER A 35 -6.70 -17.89 14.32
N SER A 36 -7.68 -18.80 14.29
CA SER A 36 -7.52 -20.19 14.74
C SER A 36 -6.53 -21.02 13.90
N ASN A 37 -5.86 -20.43 12.90
CA ASN A 37 -5.10 -21.12 11.86
C ASN A 37 -3.60 -21.25 12.14
N ASN A 38 -3.15 -21.00 13.38
CA ASN A 38 -1.74 -21.11 13.76
C ASN A 38 -0.77 -20.36 12.84
N GLU A 39 -1.08 -19.10 12.53
CA GLU A 39 -0.25 -18.25 11.67
C GLU A 39 1.13 -18.03 12.26
N VAL A 40 2.15 -18.13 11.40
CA VAL A 40 3.55 -17.89 11.75
C VAL A 40 4.13 -16.89 10.76
N TYR A 41 4.43 -15.70 11.23
CA TYR A 41 5.07 -14.66 10.44
C TYR A 41 6.58 -14.85 10.40
N SER A 42 7.20 -14.58 9.23
CA SER A 42 8.65 -14.73 9.01
C SER A 42 9.49 -13.70 9.76
N LEU A 43 8.89 -12.58 10.17
CA LEU A 43 9.50 -11.50 10.96
C LEU A 43 8.57 -11.14 12.12
N GLY A 44 9.15 -10.74 13.26
CA GLY A 44 8.38 -10.17 14.36
C GLY A 44 7.65 -8.90 13.91
N CYS A 45 6.38 -8.78 14.27
CA CYS A 45 5.54 -7.66 13.84
C CYS A 45 4.54 -7.22 14.91
N MET A 46 4.18 -5.92 14.88
CA MET A 46 3.19 -5.28 15.75
C MET A 46 2.28 -4.38 14.93
N ALA A 47 0.97 -4.54 15.04
CA ALA A 47 0.00 -3.73 14.32
C ALA A 47 -0.05 -2.30 14.89
N PHE A 48 -0.05 -1.30 14.00
CA PHE A 48 -0.15 0.10 14.39
C PHE A 48 -1.29 0.85 13.69
N ALA A 49 -1.83 0.30 12.62
CA ALA A 49 -2.92 0.86 11.86
C ALA A 49 -3.67 -0.22 11.09
N GLN A 50 -4.87 0.11 10.60
CA GLN A 50 -5.67 -0.74 9.72
C GLN A 50 -6.18 0.03 8.50
N ASP A 51 -6.60 -0.68 7.47
CA ASP A 51 -7.38 -0.13 6.36
C ASP A 51 -8.90 -0.27 6.60
N GLY A 52 -9.70 0.15 5.62
CA GLY A 52 -11.16 0.07 5.69
C GLY A 52 -11.74 -1.35 5.59
N THR A 53 -10.93 -2.34 5.21
CA THR A 53 -11.34 -3.75 5.10
C THR A 53 -10.94 -4.58 6.33
N GLY A 54 -10.19 -3.99 7.26
CA GLY A 54 -9.66 -4.66 8.44
C GLY A 54 -8.30 -5.32 8.21
N SER A 55 -7.65 -5.02 7.09
CA SER A 55 -6.24 -5.38 6.90
C SER A 55 -5.35 -4.54 7.80
N GLU A 56 -4.21 -5.06 8.21
CA GLU A 56 -3.35 -4.41 9.19
C GLU A 56 -2.02 -3.94 8.60
N TYR A 57 -1.62 -2.72 8.97
CA TYR A 57 -0.26 -2.23 8.80
C TYR A 57 0.54 -2.52 10.06
N VAL A 58 1.71 -3.11 9.90
CA VAL A 58 2.54 -3.59 11.00
C VAL A 58 3.95 -3.01 10.96
N PHE A 59 4.51 -2.65 12.12
CA PHE A 59 5.94 -2.45 12.25
C PHE A 59 6.63 -3.81 12.28
N LEU A 60 7.64 -3.99 11.45
CA LEU A 60 8.48 -5.18 11.44
C LEU A 60 9.70 -4.99 12.35
N GLU A 61 10.27 -6.09 12.84
CA GLU A 61 11.43 -6.07 13.75
C GLU A 61 12.68 -5.41 13.14
N ASP A 62 12.76 -5.33 11.81
CA ASP A 62 13.85 -4.64 11.08
C ASP A 62 13.59 -3.13 10.88
N GLY A 63 12.50 -2.61 11.43
CA GLY A 63 12.09 -1.22 11.35
C GLY A 63 11.30 -0.84 10.10
N SER A 64 11.13 -1.77 9.14
CA SER A 64 10.30 -1.57 7.96
C SER A 64 8.81 -1.78 8.26
N ILE A 65 7.96 -1.53 7.26
CA ILE A 65 6.50 -1.66 7.38
C ILE A 65 6.01 -2.85 6.57
N GLY A 66 5.21 -3.71 7.23
CA GLY A 66 4.48 -4.80 6.61
C GLY A 66 3.00 -4.48 6.45
N PHE A 67 2.34 -5.29 5.66
CA PHE A 67 0.89 -5.28 5.46
C PHE A 67 0.38 -6.73 5.53
N ILE A 68 -0.69 -6.93 6.26
CA ILE A 68 -1.38 -8.20 6.44
C ILE A 68 -2.82 -7.96 5.99
N SER A 69 -3.15 -8.45 4.81
CA SER A 69 -4.46 -8.26 4.19
C SER A 69 -5.51 -9.16 4.85
N SER A 70 -6.73 -8.65 4.99
CA SER A 70 -7.90 -9.44 5.35
C SER A 70 -8.27 -10.50 4.32
N GLU A 71 -7.72 -10.39 3.09
CA GLU A 71 -7.91 -11.33 1.99
C GLU A 71 -6.79 -12.40 1.92
N GLY A 72 -5.80 -12.34 2.83
CA GLY A 72 -4.75 -13.36 2.96
C GLY A 72 -3.42 -13.02 2.28
N GLU A 73 -3.21 -11.81 1.75
CA GLU A 73 -1.90 -11.40 1.26
C GLU A 73 -1.05 -10.83 2.40
N VAL A 74 0.24 -11.15 2.38
CA VAL A 74 1.22 -10.65 3.34
C VAL A 74 2.47 -10.17 2.63
N GLY A 75 3.01 -9.02 3.04
CA GLY A 75 4.26 -8.53 2.49
C GLY A 75 4.75 -7.23 3.12
N ARG A 76 6.04 -6.92 2.90
CA ARG A 76 6.59 -5.62 3.23
C ARG A 76 6.07 -4.60 2.21
N VAL A 77 5.76 -3.38 2.67
CA VAL A 77 5.19 -2.34 1.80
C VAL A 77 5.98 -1.03 1.80
N ALA A 78 6.85 -0.82 2.80
CA ALA A 78 7.71 0.37 2.87
C ALA A 78 8.92 0.13 3.80
N GLU A 79 9.96 0.95 3.67
CA GLU A 79 11.14 0.89 4.53
C GLU A 79 10.97 1.73 5.81
N SER A 80 10.02 2.67 5.82
CA SER A 80 9.70 3.52 6.97
C SER A 80 8.25 3.97 6.96
N LEU A 81 7.78 4.52 8.09
CA LEU A 81 6.45 5.13 8.17
C LEU A 81 6.30 6.34 7.24
N GLU A 82 7.37 7.14 7.10
CA GLU A 82 7.40 8.26 6.17
C GLU A 82 7.24 7.81 4.72
N ASP A 83 7.92 6.72 4.32
CA ASP A 83 7.82 6.14 2.97
C ASP A 83 6.41 5.61 2.71
N LEU A 84 5.83 4.87 3.67
CA LEU A 84 4.46 4.38 3.58
C LEU A 84 3.48 5.52 3.37
N LEU A 85 3.51 6.53 4.26
CA LEU A 85 2.56 7.65 4.18
C LEU A 85 2.77 8.49 2.93
N THR A 86 4.03 8.72 2.53
CA THR A 86 4.32 9.39 1.28
C THR A 86 3.70 8.64 0.10
N PHE A 87 3.83 7.31 0.06
CA PHE A 87 3.23 6.50 -1.00
C PHE A 87 1.69 6.56 -0.95
N LEU A 88 1.08 6.32 0.23
CA LEU A 88 -0.38 6.36 0.39
C LEU A 88 -1.01 7.71 0.04
N ILE A 89 -0.34 8.83 0.34
CA ILE A 89 -0.77 10.17 -0.07
C ILE A 89 -0.85 10.26 -1.61
N HIS A 90 0.03 9.58 -2.33
CA HIS A 90 0.05 9.60 -3.79
C HIS A 90 -0.91 8.59 -4.44
N VAL A 91 -1.22 7.48 -3.76
CA VAL A 91 -2.02 6.40 -4.37
C VAL A 91 -3.36 6.14 -3.68
N GLY A 92 -3.52 6.52 -2.42
CA GLY A 92 -4.73 6.25 -1.63
C GLY A 92 -4.80 4.83 -1.12
N CYS A 93 -4.51 3.81 -1.93
CA CYS A 93 -4.50 2.40 -1.57
C CYS A 93 -3.30 1.68 -2.20
N ILE A 94 -2.63 0.79 -1.46
CA ILE A 94 -1.46 0.05 -1.97
C ILE A 94 -1.85 -1.03 -2.99
N SER A 95 -3.04 -1.61 -2.89
CA SER A 95 -3.50 -2.69 -3.76
C SER A 95 -3.54 -2.30 -5.24
N ASP A 96 -3.78 -1.02 -5.55
CA ASP A 96 -3.76 -0.51 -6.91
C ASP A 96 -2.38 -0.66 -7.60
N PHE A 97 -1.33 -0.90 -6.82
CA PHE A 97 0.05 -1.06 -7.29
C PHE A 97 0.62 -2.46 -7.04
N SER A 98 -0.21 -3.45 -6.71
CA SER A 98 0.20 -4.81 -6.40
C SER A 98 0.67 -5.61 -7.63
N CYS A 99 0.25 -5.27 -8.85
CA CYS A 99 0.58 -6.01 -10.06
C CYS A 99 2.08 -5.97 -10.39
N LYS A 100 2.79 -7.11 -10.29
CA LYS A 100 4.24 -7.19 -10.58
C LYS A 100 4.60 -6.79 -12.01
N TYR A 101 3.68 -6.99 -12.94
CA TYR A 101 3.99 -6.78 -14.36
C TYR A 101 4.23 -5.32 -14.71
N ILE A 102 3.63 -4.36 -14.01
CA ILE A 102 3.86 -2.93 -14.27
C ILE A 102 5.31 -2.51 -14.00
N TYR A 103 6.05 -3.28 -13.19
CA TYR A 103 7.43 -2.99 -12.79
C TYR A 103 8.48 -3.62 -13.72
N LYS A 104 8.09 -4.44 -14.70
CA LYS A 104 9.03 -5.13 -15.60
C LYS A 104 9.81 -4.19 -16.50
N LYS A 105 9.22 -3.05 -16.85
CA LYS A 105 9.84 -2.02 -17.70
C LYS A 105 9.48 -0.62 -17.18
N GLU A 106 10.46 0.27 -17.16
CA GLU A 106 10.29 1.64 -16.68
C GLU A 106 9.18 2.38 -17.44
N GLN A 107 9.14 2.24 -18.79
CA GLN A 107 8.12 2.87 -19.60
C GLN A 107 6.70 2.36 -19.27
N LEU A 108 6.55 1.08 -18.92
CA LEU A 108 5.26 0.51 -18.54
C LEU A 108 4.78 1.11 -17.23
N LEU A 109 5.66 1.22 -16.25
CA LEU A 109 5.37 1.85 -14.95
C LEU A 109 4.99 3.33 -15.12
N GLU A 110 5.71 4.06 -15.97
CA GLU A 110 5.40 5.47 -16.25
C GLU A 110 4.01 5.64 -16.89
N VAL A 111 3.68 4.81 -17.88
CA VAL A 111 2.34 4.84 -18.52
C VAL A 111 1.26 4.52 -17.50
N TYR A 112 1.47 3.49 -16.68
CA TYR A 112 0.54 3.12 -15.62
C TYR A 112 0.31 4.26 -14.63
N CYS A 113 1.38 4.85 -14.09
CA CYS A 113 1.29 5.96 -13.14
C CYS A 113 0.57 7.17 -13.74
N ASN A 114 0.84 7.52 -15.00
CA ASN A 114 0.16 8.62 -15.68
C ASN A 114 -1.33 8.34 -15.89
N GLY A 115 -1.68 7.12 -16.27
CA GLY A 115 -3.07 6.67 -16.38
C GLY A 115 -3.79 6.75 -15.03
N TYR A 116 -3.14 6.26 -13.97
CA TYR A 116 -3.65 6.32 -12.60
C TYR A 116 -3.94 7.76 -12.16
N LEU A 117 -2.97 8.66 -12.26
CA LEU A 117 -3.12 10.06 -11.89
C LEU A 117 -4.25 10.75 -12.68
N SER A 118 -4.34 10.47 -13.98
CA SER A 118 -5.44 10.98 -14.81
C SER A 118 -6.80 10.48 -14.33
N GLY A 119 -6.90 9.20 -14.00
CA GLY A 119 -8.12 8.56 -13.50
C GLY A 119 -8.60 9.16 -12.19
N VAL A 120 -7.71 9.23 -11.18
CA VAL A 120 -8.08 9.76 -9.85
C VAL A 120 -8.45 11.24 -9.91
N ARG A 121 -7.69 12.06 -10.66
CA ARG A 121 -8.01 13.48 -10.86
C ARG A 121 -9.38 13.68 -11.52
N THR A 122 -9.72 12.86 -12.49
CA THR A 122 -11.04 12.89 -13.15
C THR A 122 -12.14 12.51 -12.17
N SER A 123 -11.97 11.44 -11.40
CA SER A 123 -12.94 10.98 -10.42
C SER A 123 -13.23 12.03 -9.32
N TYR A 124 -12.21 12.77 -8.86
CA TYR A 124 -12.40 13.83 -7.88
C TYR A 124 -13.07 15.07 -8.51
N LYS A 125 -12.67 15.43 -9.72
CA LYS A 125 -13.30 16.53 -10.46
C LYS A 125 -14.80 16.31 -10.69
N ASP A 126 -15.21 15.08 -10.96
CA ASP A 126 -16.63 14.72 -11.13
C ASP A 126 -17.43 14.93 -9.83
N LYS A 127 -16.76 14.91 -8.67
CA LYS A 127 -17.32 15.23 -7.34
C LYS A 127 -17.16 16.72 -6.97
N ASN A 128 -16.65 17.58 -7.86
CA ASN A 128 -16.25 18.96 -7.61
C ASN A 128 -15.15 19.10 -6.54
N GLU A 129 -14.25 18.15 -6.47
CA GLU A 129 -13.10 18.14 -5.56
C GLU A 129 -11.79 18.24 -6.35
N ASP A 130 -10.74 18.74 -5.70
CA ASP A 130 -9.38 18.87 -6.23
C ASP A 130 -8.47 17.88 -5.53
N TRP A 131 -8.17 16.77 -6.19
CA TRP A 131 -7.34 15.70 -5.65
C TRP A 131 -5.93 16.19 -5.29
N ASP A 132 -5.27 16.96 -6.17
CA ASP A 132 -3.91 17.46 -5.92
C ASP A 132 -3.87 18.37 -4.70
N LYS A 133 -4.88 19.22 -4.53
CA LYS A 133 -5.01 20.09 -3.37
C LYS A 133 -5.22 19.30 -2.09
N ILE A 134 -6.15 18.34 -2.08
CA ILE A 134 -6.46 17.51 -0.90
C ILE A 134 -5.20 16.75 -0.45
N ARG A 135 -4.51 16.10 -1.38
CA ARG A 135 -3.29 15.34 -1.09
C ARG A 135 -2.12 16.22 -0.65
N GLY A 136 -1.95 17.37 -1.28
CA GLY A 136 -0.97 18.36 -0.86
C GLY A 136 -1.23 18.91 0.55
N ASP A 137 -2.49 19.16 0.91
CA ASP A 137 -2.88 19.61 2.26
C ASP A 137 -2.59 18.53 3.33
N ILE A 138 -2.82 17.25 3.02
CA ILE A 138 -2.46 16.12 3.90
C ILE A 138 -0.95 16.06 4.08
N ALA A 139 -0.18 16.08 3.00
CA ALA A 139 1.28 16.05 3.04
C ALA A 139 1.84 17.20 3.91
N ASN A 140 1.34 18.42 3.72
CA ASN A 140 1.74 19.58 4.51
C ASN A 140 1.46 19.39 6.01
N LYS A 141 0.30 18.84 6.39
CA LYS A 141 -0.05 18.56 7.80
C LYS A 141 0.90 17.53 8.43
N LEU A 142 1.41 16.62 7.65
CA LEU A 142 2.34 15.56 8.07
C LEU A 142 3.81 15.99 7.97
N GLY A 143 4.11 17.13 7.33
CA GLY A 143 5.48 17.56 7.04
C GLY A 143 6.16 16.71 5.96
N LEU A 144 5.36 16.07 5.08
CA LEU A 144 5.81 15.22 3.96
C LEU A 144 5.71 15.96 2.62
N SER A 145 6.37 15.43 1.59
CA SER A 145 6.30 15.95 0.23
C SER A 145 5.13 15.33 -0.55
N PHE A 146 4.49 16.15 -1.40
CA PHE A 146 3.54 15.66 -2.39
C PHE A 146 4.01 16.09 -3.77
N GLU A 147 4.49 15.13 -4.55
CA GLU A 147 5.09 15.35 -5.87
C GLU A 147 4.56 14.28 -6.85
N PRO A 148 3.34 14.46 -7.41
CA PRO A 148 2.71 13.47 -8.29
C PRO A 148 3.59 13.00 -9.45
N ASP A 149 4.44 13.88 -9.98
CA ASP A 149 5.38 13.55 -11.07
C ASP A 149 6.44 12.50 -10.67
N LYS A 150 6.58 12.23 -9.37
CA LYS A 150 7.48 11.20 -8.84
C LYS A 150 6.79 9.88 -8.52
N LEU A 151 5.51 9.70 -8.88
CA LEU A 151 4.74 8.51 -8.54
C LEU A 151 5.43 7.22 -9.01
N SER A 152 6.01 7.17 -10.20
CA SER A 152 6.73 5.99 -10.69
C SER A 152 7.93 5.61 -9.81
N ARG A 153 8.63 6.60 -9.24
CA ARG A 153 9.72 6.37 -8.30
C ARG A 153 9.22 5.82 -6.96
N LEU A 154 8.10 6.34 -6.45
CA LEU A 154 7.49 5.86 -5.21
C LEU A 154 6.96 4.44 -5.38
N ALA A 155 6.27 4.15 -6.48
CA ALA A 155 5.81 2.81 -6.81
C ALA A 155 6.97 1.81 -6.93
N MET A 156 8.09 2.21 -7.57
CA MET A 156 9.29 1.38 -7.63
C MET A 156 9.92 1.16 -6.24
N ALA A 157 9.83 2.12 -5.32
CA ALA A 157 10.28 1.95 -3.94
C ALA A 157 9.41 0.92 -3.20
N PHE A 158 8.09 1.00 -3.33
CA PHE A 158 7.16 -0.02 -2.84
C PHE A 158 7.51 -1.42 -3.37
N TYR A 159 7.65 -1.58 -4.69
CA TYR A 159 8.02 -2.85 -5.30
C TYR A 159 9.34 -3.42 -4.77
N LYS A 160 10.35 -2.57 -4.58
CA LYS A 160 11.65 -2.97 -4.02
C LYS A 160 11.53 -3.42 -2.57
N SER A 161 10.78 -2.70 -1.75
CA SER A 161 10.51 -3.11 -0.36
C SER A 161 9.79 -4.44 -0.29
N ALA A 162 8.76 -4.64 -1.12
CA ALA A 162 7.98 -5.87 -1.17
C ALA A 162 8.78 -7.08 -1.72
N SER A 163 9.82 -6.83 -2.51
CA SER A 163 10.68 -7.87 -3.10
C SER A 163 11.99 -8.10 -2.34
N ARG A 164 12.27 -7.32 -1.29
CA ARG A 164 13.55 -7.36 -0.54
C ARG A 164 13.60 -8.52 0.43
N GLU A 165 14.73 -9.22 0.46
CA GLU A 165 15.03 -10.23 1.49
C GLU A 165 15.39 -9.59 2.86
N PRO A 166 15.07 -10.23 3.98
CA PRO A 166 14.17 -11.38 4.06
C PRO A 166 12.72 -10.99 3.71
N ILE A 167 12.04 -11.82 2.95
CA ILE A 167 10.64 -11.59 2.59
C ILE A 167 9.78 -11.65 3.85
N PHE A 168 8.91 -10.66 4.04
CA PHE A 168 7.86 -10.73 5.04
C PHE A 168 6.72 -11.58 4.50
N SER A 169 6.47 -12.72 5.13
CA SER A 169 5.47 -13.71 4.72
C SER A 169 4.81 -14.33 5.93
N CYS A 170 3.68 -14.99 5.73
CA CYS A 170 2.98 -15.76 6.72
C CYS A 170 2.80 -17.20 6.25
N LYS A 171 2.97 -18.13 7.16
CA LYS A 171 2.55 -19.53 7.02
C LYS A 171 1.43 -19.78 8.01
N TYR A 172 0.48 -20.63 7.61
CA TYR A 172 -0.56 -21.12 8.49
C TYR A 172 -0.76 -22.62 8.26
N ALA A 173 -1.25 -23.30 9.27
CA ALA A 173 -1.52 -24.73 9.21
C ALA A 173 -3.01 -24.98 9.44
N ASP A 174 -3.62 -25.77 8.57
CA ASP A 174 -4.96 -26.29 8.74
C ASP A 174 -4.87 -27.82 8.75
N ASP A 175 -5.17 -28.41 9.92
CA ASP A 175 -5.02 -29.84 10.22
C ASP A 175 -3.62 -30.39 9.86
N GLU A 176 -3.48 -31.11 8.74
CA GLU A 176 -2.24 -31.76 8.32
C GLU A 176 -1.47 -30.99 7.24
N ASP A 177 -2.06 -29.90 6.68
CA ASP A 177 -1.48 -29.14 5.58
C ASP A 177 -0.91 -27.79 6.04
N GLU A 178 0.26 -27.43 5.52
CA GLU A 178 0.90 -26.12 5.70
C GLU A 178 0.70 -25.29 4.42
N TYR A 179 0.22 -24.05 4.61
CA TYR A 179 -0.01 -23.09 3.52
C TYR A 179 0.85 -21.84 3.71
N ILE A 180 1.14 -21.17 2.62
CA ILE A 180 1.82 -19.88 2.61
C ILE A 180 0.84 -18.85 2.10
N CYS A 181 0.66 -17.74 2.83
CA CYS A 181 -0.14 -16.61 2.39
C CYS A 181 0.41 -16.03 1.08
N ASP A 182 -0.48 -15.51 0.25
CA ASP A 182 -0.10 -14.83 -0.98
C ASP A 182 0.74 -13.57 -0.69
N SER A 183 1.54 -13.18 -1.66
CA SER A 183 2.31 -11.94 -1.57
C SER A 183 1.40 -10.73 -1.84
N VAL A 184 1.69 -9.60 -1.19
CA VAL A 184 1.11 -8.29 -1.56
C VAL A 184 1.41 -7.89 -3.01
N LEU A 185 2.38 -8.56 -3.66
CA LEU A 185 2.64 -8.42 -5.09
C LEU A 185 2.00 -9.58 -5.86
N SER A 186 1.05 -9.26 -6.72
CA SER A 186 0.30 -10.20 -7.55
C SER A 186 0.95 -10.45 -8.91
N ASP A 187 0.90 -11.71 -9.36
CA ASP A 187 1.25 -12.10 -10.73
C ASP A 187 0.05 -11.99 -11.70
N MET A 188 -1.11 -11.57 -11.21
CA MET A 188 -2.29 -11.37 -12.05
C MET A 188 -2.32 -9.97 -12.65
N VAL A 189 -2.84 -9.89 -13.87
CA VAL A 189 -3.12 -8.62 -14.56
C VAL A 189 -4.62 -8.53 -14.73
N GLY A 190 -5.23 -7.58 -14.04
CA GLY A 190 -6.65 -7.33 -14.09
C GLY A 190 -7.05 -6.42 -15.27
N ILE A 191 -8.36 -6.29 -15.48
CA ILE A 191 -8.92 -5.36 -16.49
C ILE A 191 -8.53 -3.91 -16.18
N TRP A 192 -8.43 -3.57 -14.90
CA TRP A 192 -8.06 -2.23 -14.43
C TRP A 192 -6.66 -1.84 -14.88
N GLU A 193 -5.67 -2.70 -14.69
CA GLU A 193 -4.30 -2.45 -15.13
C GLU A 193 -4.22 -2.29 -16.65
N LEU A 194 -4.90 -3.14 -17.40
CA LEU A 194 -4.97 -3.04 -18.86
C LEU A 194 -5.59 -1.73 -19.34
N GLN A 195 -6.64 -1.24 -18.65
CA GLN A 195 -7.27 0.04 -18.94
C GLN A 195 -6.32 1.22 -18.69
N LEU A 196 -5.60 1.20 -17.56
CA LEU A 196 -4.61 2.24 -17.25
C LEU A 196 -3.43 2.25 -18.22
N LEU A 197 -3.03 1.06 -18.69
CA LEU A 197 -1.99 0.91 -19.69
C LEU A 197 -2.45 1.25 -21.11
N GLY A 198 -3.76 1.33 -21.35
CA GLY A 198 -4.33 1.51 -22.67
C GLY A 198 -4.07 0.32 -23.60
N MET A 199 -3.94 -0.88 -23.04
CA MET A 199 -3.59 -2.11 -23.77
C MET A 199 -4.71 -3.13 -23.69
N SER A 200 -4.85 -3.94 -24.75
CA SER A 200 -5.60 -5.18 -24.72
C SER A 200 -4.77 -6.28 -24.02
N LYS A 201 -5.43 -7.36 -23.59
CA LYS A 201 -4.73 -8.51 -23.01
C LYS A 201 -3.72 -9.11 -23.98
N GLU A 202 -4.06 -9.21 -25.27
CA GLU A 202 -3.19 -9.73 -26.31
C GLU A 202 -1.93 -8.88 -26.52
N GLU A 203 -2.09 -7.54 -26.53
CA GLU A 203 -0.95 -6.63 -26.62
C GLU A 203 -0.05 -6.74 -25.40
N PHE A 204 -0.63 -6.87 -24.21
CA PHE A 204 0.12 -7.02 -22.96
C PHE A 204 0.93 -8.33 -22.91
N GLU A 205 0.38 -9.47 -23.38
CA GLU A 205 1.08 -10.76 -23.43
C GLU A 205 2.28 -10.75 -24.39
N HIS A 206 2.32 -9.83 -25.35
CA HIS A 206 3.40 -9.67 -26.33
C HIS A 206 4.40 -8.55 -25.94
N PHE A 207 4.15 -7.82 -24.87
CA PHE A 207 4.99 -6.71 -24.37
C PHE A 207 6.08 -7.19 -23.43
#